data_1313c1cfca3b478f3cdfaccfc6fb3092
#
_entry.id   1313c1cfca3b478f3cdfaccfc6fb3092
#
_cell.length_a   1.000
_cell.length_b   1.000
_cell.length_c   1.000
_cell.angle_alpha   90.00
_cell.angle_beta   90.00
_cell.angle_gamma   90.00
#
_symmetry.space_group_name_H-M   'P 1'
#
loop_
_entity.id
_entity.type
_entity.pdbx_description
1 polymer ?
#
loop_
_entity_poly.entity_id
_entity_poly.type
_entity_poly.pdbx_seq_one_letter_code
_entity_poly.pdbx_strand_id
1 'polypeptide(L)'
;MASKNKAEIRRGVHSRIRKKVSGTAERPRLAVFRSLNHIYAQVIDDNNGTTLAAASTTEKDLGVKTGGNIESAQKVGKAIAERALAAGVSQVVFDRGGYVYHGRVKALLDATRESGLNKKGDADAKASDENSVVGNVVDTVSTAIKDVAESVGDAITNLVSGDKGGETTEKKPKAKRTKKETNENE
;
A
#
# COMPACT_ATOMS: atom_id res chain seq x y z
N MET A 1 -31.57 0.35 -22.39
CA MET A 1 -30.39 -0.52 -22.51
C MET A 1 -30.07 -1.10 -21.14
N ALA A 2 -30.03 -2.43 -20.97
CA ALA A 2 -29.71 -3.06 -19.69
C ALA A 2 -28.24 -2.76 -19.31
N SER A 3 -28.01 -2.30 -18.10
CA SER A 3 -26.66 -2.08 -17.60
C SER A 3 -25.96 -3.43 -17.40
N LYS A 4 -24.73 -3.59 -17.92
CA LYS A 4 -23.95 -4.81 -17.75
C LYS A 4 -23.65 -5.04 -16.26
N ASN A 5 -23.84 -6.28 -15.82
CA ASN A 5 -23.50 -6.69 -14.46
C ASN A 5 -21.98 -6.56 -14.21
N LYS A 6 -21.58 -6.16 -13.01
CA LYS A 6 -20.16 -6.04 -12.61
C LYS A 6 -19.36 -7.33 -12.87
N ALA A 7 -19.98 -8.49 -12.73
CA ALA A 7 -19.35 -9.78 -13.03
C ALA A 7 -19.07 -9.98 -14.53
N GLU A 8 -19.94 -9.50 -15.41
CA GLU A 8 -19.75 -9.56 -16.87
C GLU A 8 -18.63 -8.62 -17.32
N ILE A 9 -18.62 -7.40 -16.77
CA ILE A 9 -17.54 -6.44 -17.05
C ILE A 9 -16.19 -7.05 -16.64
N ARG A 10 -16.11 -7.63 -15.44
CA ARG A 10 -14.89 -8.29 -14.97
C ARG A 10 -14.46 -9.44 -15.87
N ARG A 11 -15.39 -10.31 -16.29
CA ARG A 11 -15.11 -11.42 -17.22
C ARG A 11 -14.55 -10.91 -18.54
N GLY A 12 -15.14 -9.85 -19.09
CA GLY A 12 -14.66 -9.24 -20.34
C GLY A 12 -13.25 -8.62 -20.19
N VAL A 13 -12.95 -8.01 -19.04
CA VAL A 13 -11.60 -7.50 -18.75
C VAL A 13 -10.62 -8.66 -18.59
N HIS A 14 -10.99 -9.71 -17.84
CA HIS A 14 -10.15 -10.90 -17.64
C HIS A 14 -9.84 -11.60 -18.97
N SER A 15 -10.83 -11.77 -19.85
CA SER A 15 -10.62 -12.35 -21.18
C SER A 15 -9.61 -11.54 -22.01
N ARG A 16 -9.63 -10.21 -21.93
CA ARG A 16 -8.64 -9.34 -22.60
C ARG A 16 -7.25 -9.49 -22.02
N ILE A 17 -7.14 -9.60 -20.67
CA ILE A 17 -5.87 -9.84 -20.00
C ILE A 17 -5.28 -11.17 -20.44
N ARG A 18 -6.08 -12.25 -20.42
CA ARG A 18 -5.65 -13.61 -20.79
C ARG A 18 -5.18 -13.76 -22.24
N LYS A 19 -5.60 -12.87 -23.15
CA LYS A 19 -5.06 -12.82 -24.52
C LYS A 19 -3.61 -12.31 -24.58
N LYS A 20 -3.18 -11.55 -23.57
CA LYS A 20 -1.85 -10.91 -23.52
C LYS A 20 -0.92 -11.55 -22.48
N VAL A 21 -1.50 -12.20 -21.46
CA VAL A 21 -0.78 -12.76 -20.33
C VAL A 21 -0.91 -14.27 -20.33
N SER A 22 0.21 -14.96 -20.49
CA SER A 22 0.38 -16.40 -20.39
C SER A 22 1.58 -16.70 -19.51
N GLY A 23 1.48 -17.73 -18.67
CA GLY A 23 2.55 -18.22 -17.82
C GLY A 23 3.38 -19.28 -18.55
N THR A 24 4.68 -19.19 -18.46
CA THR A 24 5.63 -20.21 -18.96
C THR A 24 6.36 -20.83 -17.75
N ALA A 25 7.12 -21.90 -17.98
CA ALA A 25 7.92 -22.53 -16.93
C ALA A 25 8.95 -21.55 -16.31
N GLU A 26 9.56 -20.68 -17.14
CA GLU A 26 10.53 -19.68 -16.67
C GLU A 26 9.86 -18.47 -15.98
N ARG A 27 8.68 -18.08 -16.47
CA ARG A 27 7.92 -16.95 -15.94
C ARG A 27 6.44 -17.32 -15.82
N PRO A 28 6.06 -18.09 -14.77
CA PRO A 28 4.69 -18.53 -14.58
C PRO A 28 3.76 -17.37 -14.23
N ARG A 29 2.48 -17.60 -14.41
CA ARG A 29 1.44 -16.60 -14.18
C ARG A 29 0.95 -16.66 -12.73
N LEU A 30 1.07 -15.53 -12.03
CA LEU A 30 0.45 -15.35 -10.72
C LEU A 30 -1.01 -14.88 -10.90
N ALA A 31 -1.94 -15.81 -10.78
CA ALA A 31 -3.36 -15.55 -10.88
C ALA A 31 -3.93 -15.16 -9.51
N VAL A 32 -4.69 -14.06 -9.46
CA VAL A 32 -5.36 -13.60 -8.24
C VAL A 32 -6.87 -13.67 -8.41
N PHE A 33 -7.51 -14.36 -7.46
CA PHE A 33 -8.96 -14.40 -7.36
C PHE A 33 -9.41 -13.79 -6.02
N ARG A 34 -10.40 -12.89 -6.08
CA ARG A 34 -10.96 -12.21 -4.92
C ARG A 34 -12.46 -12.49 -4.78
N SER A 35 -12.84 -13.05 -3.67
CA SER A 35 -14.24 -13.14 -3.24
C SER A 35 -14.60 -11.99 -2.28
N LEU A 36 -15.80 -12.01 -1.72
CA LEU A 36 -16.21 -11.07 -0.68
C LEU A 36 -15.34 -11.24 0.58
N ASN A 37 -15.19 -12.46 1.06
CA ASN A 37 -14.55 -12.77 2.35
C ASN A 37 -13.12 -13.29 2.22
N HIS A 38 -12.70 -13.75 1.03
CA HIS A 38 -11.41 -14.42 0.85
C HIS A 38 -10.67 -13.92 -0.38
N ILE A 39 -9.35 -14.13 -0.37
CA ILE A 39 -8.47 -13.89 -1.51
C ILE A 39 -7.60 -15.13 -1.73
N TYR A 40 -7.34 -15.46 -2.99
CA TYR A 40 -6.60 -16.63 -3.44
C TYR A 40 -5.53 -16.18 -4.42
N ALA A 41 -4.36 -16.77 -4.33
CA ALA A 41 -3.25 -16.57 -5.26
C ALA A 41 -2.71 -17.92 -5.71
N GLN A 42 -2.45 -18.07 -7.01
CA GLN A 42 -1.90 -19.27 -7.61
C GLN A 42 -0.83 -18.93 -8.63
N VAL A 43 0.30 -19.60 -8.55
CA VAL A 43 1.37 -19.53 -9.55
C VAL A 43 1.21 -20.70 -10.50
N ILE A 44 0.90 -20.41 -11.76
CA ILE A 44 0.46 -21.39 -12.76
C ILE A 44 1.39 -21.34 -13.97
N ASP A 45 1.86 -22.49 -14.38
CA ASP A 45 2.46 -22.72 -15.70
C ASP A 45 1.35 -23.09 -16.67
N ASP A 46 1.02 -22.18 -17.60
CA ASP A 46 -0.07 -22.39 -18.56
C ASP A 46 0.32 -23.39 -19.65
N ASN A 47 1.61 -23.59 -19.95
CA ASN A 47 2.08 -24.53 -20.96
C ASN A 47 1.84 -25.98 -20.52
N ASN A 48 2.18 -26.27 -19.26
CA ASN A 48 2.02 -27.61 -18.68
C ASN A 48 0.67 -27.78 -17.96
N GLY A 49 -0.09 -26.69 -17.78
CA GLY A 49 -1.35 -26.71 -17.04
C GLY A 49 -1.17 -27.02 -15.55
N THR A 50 0.01 -26.79 -14.98
CA THR A 50 0.35 -27.14 -13.59
C THR A 50 0.36 -25.91 -12.69
N THR A 51 -0.09 -26.09 -11.44
CA THR A 51 0.04 -25.09 -10.40
C THR A 51 1.28 -25.36 -9.56
N LEU A 52 2.25 -24.45 -9.59
CA LEU A 52 3.54 -24.58 -8.92
C LEU A 52 3.46 -24.20 -7.43
N ALA A 53 2.67 -23.17 -7.13
CA ALA A 53 2.44 -22.71 -5.76
C ALA A 53 1.02 -22.14 -5.63
N ALA A 54 0.43 -22.27 -4.44
CA ALA A 54 -0.87 -21.69 -4.11
C ALA A 54 -0.86 -21.16 -2.69
N ALA A 55 -1.64 -20.09 -2.43
CA ALA A 55 -1.88 -19.57 -1.09
C ALA A 55 -3.27 -18.91 -1.03
N SER A 56 -3.94 -19.02 0.11
CA SER A 56 -5.27 -18.46 0.30
C SER A 56 -5.52 -18.03 1.74
N THR A 57 -6.43 -17.09 1.94
CA THR A 57 -6.88 -16.69 3.29
C THR A 57 -7.71 -17.76 4.01
N THR A 58 -8.08 -18.87 3.34
CA THR A 58 -8.79 -20.00 3.95
C THR A 58 -7.85 -20.97 4.64
N GLU A 59 -6.55 -20.87 4.42
CA GLU A 59 -5.55 -21.73 5.04
C GLU A 59 -5.39 -21.40 6.52
N LYS A 60 -5.42 -22.42 7.36
CA LYS A 60 -5.28 -22.29 8.81
C LYS A 60 -3.88 -21.84 9.21
N ASP A 61 -2.87 -22.24 8.47
CA ASP A 61 -1.44 -21.96 8.73
C ASP A 61 -1.13 -20.45 8.66
N LEU A 62 -1.88 -19.68 7.88
CA LEU A 62 -1.70 -18.23 7.78
C LEU A 62 -2.29 -17.45 8.98
N GLY A 63 -3.01 -18.12 9.89
CA GLY A 63 -3.58 -17.51 11.08
C GLY A 63 -4.48 -16.30 10.79
N VAL A 64 -5.22 -16.35 9.70
CA VAL A 64 -6.07 -15.26 9.24
C VAL A 64 -7.46 -15.41 9.86
N LYS A 65 -7.83 -14.50 10.76
CA LYS A 65 -9.18 -14.49 11.38
C LYS A 65 -10.27 -14.03 10.37
N THR A 66 -9.97 -13.03 9.56
CA THR A 66 -10.88 -12.46 8.55
C THR A 66 -10.15 -12.28 7.23
N GLY A 67 -10.55 -13.02 6.19
CA GLY A 67 -9.89 -12.99 4.87
C GLY A 67 -10.24 -11.76 4.01
N GLY A 68 -11.16 -10.91 4.49
CA GLY A 68 -11.70 -9.77 3.72
C GLY A 68 -10.92 -8.46 3.83
N ASN A 69 -9.86 -8.39 4.63
CA ASN A 69 -9.09 -7.17 4.89
C ASN A 69 -7.76 -7.12 4.10
N ILE A 70 -7.10 -5.97 4.16
CA ILE A 70 -5.83 -5.70 3.47
C ILE A 70 -4.69 -6.50 4.09
N GLU A 71 -4.64 -6.59 5.42
CA GLU A 71 -3.61 -7.34 6.15
C GLU A 71 -3.58 -8.82 5.77
N SER A 72 -4.77 -9.43 5.63
CA SER A 72 -4.89 -10.81 5.18
C SER A 72 -4.37 -11.00 3.76
N ALA A 73 -4.61 -10.03 2.87
CA ALA A 73 -4.09 -10.05 1.51
C ALA A 73 -2.55 -9.93 1.48
N GLN A 74 -1.97 -9.14 2.37
CA GLN A 74 -0.51 -9.05 2.53
C GLN A 74 0.09 -10.37 3.02
N LYS A 75 -0.54 -11.03 4.00
CA LYS A 75 -0.09 -12.35 4.47
C LYS A 75 -0.10 -13.39 3.35
N VAL A 76 -1.17 -13.43 2.55
CA VAL A 76 -1.23 -14.30 1.37
C VAL A 76 -0.16 -13.94 0.35
N GLY A 77 0.10 -12.64 0.15
CA GLY A 77 1.16 -12.17 -0.75
C GLY A 77 2.55 -12.65 -0.33
N LYS A 78 2.87 -12.59 0.96
CA LYS A 78 4.13 -13.11 1.50
C LYS A 78 4.23 -14.62 1.36
N ALA A 79 3.19 -15.35 1.76
CA ALA A 79 3.19 -16.80 1.71
C ALA A 79 3.31 -17.35 0.27
N ILE A 80 2.61 -16.74 -0.70
CA ILE A 80 2.73 -17.17 -2.11
C ILE A 80 4.12 -16.88 -2.67
N ALA A 81 4.75 -15.78 -2.28
CA ALA A 81 6.11 -15.45 -2.71
C ALA A 81 7.13 -16.44 -2.15
N GLU A 82 7.06 -16.77 -0.86
CA GLU A 82 7.91 -17.75 -0.21
C GLU A 82 7.78 -19.12 -0.87
N ARG A 83 6.55 -19.58 -1.11
CA ARG A 83 6.28 -20.86 -1.77
C ARG A 83 6.75 -20.88 -3.23
N ALA A 84 6.59 -19.78 -3.95
CA ALA A 84 7.07 -19.65 -5.32
C ALA A 84 8.60 -19.68 -5.39
N LEU A 85 9.29 -18.97 -4.51
CA LEU A 85 10.74 -18.99 -4.40
C LEU A 85 11.26 -20.37 -4.01
N ALA A 86 10.58 -21.07 -3.08
CA ALA A 86 10.91 -22.46 -2.70
C ALA A 86 10.73 -23.43 -3.88
N ALA A 87 9.76 -23.16 -4.79
CA ALA A 87 9.58 -23.91 -6.03
C ALA A 87 10.56 -23.49 -7.16
N GLY A 88 11.54 -22.62 -6.87
CA GLY A 88 12.52 -22.14 -7.85
C GLY A 88 12.04 -21.03 -8.78
N VAL A 89 10.86 -20.47 -8.54
CA VAL A 89 10.26 -19.40 -9.36
C VAL A 89 10.70 -18.04 -8.82
N SER A 90 11.53 -17.31 -9.56
CA SER A 90 12.00 -15.96 -9.21
C SER A 90 11.19 -14.85 -9.89
N GLN A 91 10.60 -15.14 -11.05
CA GLN A 91 9.84 -14.17 -11.85
C GLN A 91 8.44 -14.70 -12.18
N VAL A 92 7.45 -13.82 -12.12
CA VAL A 92 6.06 -14.16 -12.46
C VAL A 92 5.44 -13.06 -13.31
N VAL A 93 4.41 -13.40 -14.09
CA VAL A 93 3.54 -12.46 -14.76
C VAL A 93 2.25 -12.30 -13.97
N PHE A 94 1.88 -11.06 -13.62
CA PHE A 94 0.69 -10.81 -12.81
C PHE A 94 -0.61 -10.86 -13.63
N ASP A 95 -1.53 -11.73 -13.23
CA ASP A 95 -2.91 -11.75 -13.68
C ASP A 95 -3.84 -11.36 -12.54
N ARG A 96 -4.32 -10.13 -12.57
CA ARG A 96 -5.25 -9.60 -11.57
C ARG A 96 -6.69 -10.10 -11.73
N GLY A 97 -6.98 -11.05 -12.63
CA GLY A 97 -8.31 -11.66 -12.80
C GLY A 97 -9.42 -10.67 -13.18
N GLY A 98 -9.08 -9.55 -13.84
CA GLY A 98 -10.04 -8.50 -14.21
C GLY A 98 -10.45 -7.57 -13.07
N TYR A 99 -9.91 -7.72 -11.86
CA TYR A 99 -10.12 -6.79 -10.75
C TYR A 99 -9.37 -5.48 -10.96
N VAL A 100 -9.84 -4.41 -10.31
CA VAL A 100 -9.12 -3.13 -10.27
C VAL A 100 -7.87 -3.28 -9.39
N TYR A 101 -6.75 -2.68 -9.81
CA TYR A 101 -5.51 -2.64 -9.04
C TYR A 101 -5.64 -1.65 -7.87
N HIS A 102 -6.34 -2.08 -6.82
CA HIS A 102 -6.61 -1.29 -5.62
C HIS A 102 -6.89 -2.19 -4.41
N GLY A 103 -6.72 -1.66 -3.20
CA GLY A 103 -7.06 -2.33 -1.94
C GLY A 103 -6.37 -3.70 -1.81
N ARG A 104 -7.12 -4.76 -1.52
CA ARG A 104 -6.61 -6.12 -1.29
C ARG A 104 -5.74 -6.66 -2.44
N VAL A 105 -6.13 -6.39 -3.69
CA VAL A 105 -5.37 -6.87 -4.86
C VAL A 105 -4.02 -6.17 -4.93
N LYS A 106 -3.99 -4.85 -4.73
CA LYS A 106 -2.76 -4.08 -4.67
C LYS A 106 -1.88 -4.58 -3.53
N ALA A 107 -2.41 -4.68 -2.32
CA ALA A 107 -1.67 -5.10 -1.13
C ALA A 107 -1.04 -6.50 -1.27
N LEU A 108 -1.74 -7.46 -1.89
CA LEU A 108 -1.18 -8.77 -2.20
C LEU A 108 0.01 -8.65 -3.14
N LEU A 109 -0.13 -7.92 -4.25
CA LEU A 109 0.93 -7.79 -5.26
C LEU A 109 2.15 -7.02 -4.72
N ASP A 110 1.93 -5.98 -3.92
CA ASP A 110 3.02 -5.23 -3.29
C ASP A 110 3.78 -6.14 -2.31
N ALA A 111 3.07 -6.92 -1.47
CA ALA A 111 3.69 -7.87 -0.55
C ALA A 111 4.48 -8.98 -1.27
N THR A 112 4.03 -9.46 -2.44
CA THR A 112 4.81 -10.43 -3.24
C THR A 112 6.12 -9.83 -3.76
N ARG A 113 6.12 -8.57 -4.17
CA ARG A 113 7.32 -7.85 -4.62
C ARG A 113 8.30 -7.60 -3.46
N GLU A 114 7.79 -7.15 -2.32
CA GLU A 114 8.59 -6.96 -1.09
C GLU A 114 9.27 -8.25 -0.65
N SER A 115 8.59 -9.40 -0.77
CA SER A 115 9.13 -10.72 -0.43
C SER A 115 10.13 -11.27 -1.46
N GLY A 116 10.41 -10.56 -2.53
CA GLY A 116 11.48 -10.88 -3.46
C GLY A 116 11.07 -11.46 -4.79
N LEU A 117 9.80 -11.67 -5.02
CA LEU A 117 9.30 -12.08 -6.33
C LEU A 117 9.39 -10.91 -7.31
N ASN A 118 9.95 -11.12 -8.50
CA ASN A 118 10.21 -10.07 -9.50
C ASN A 118 11.20 -8.98 -9.06
N LYS A 119 12.15 -9.29 -8.19
CA LYS A 119 13.16 -8.31 -7.71
C LYS A 119 14.10 -7.75 -8.78
N LYS A 120 14.11 -8.30 -9.98
CA LYS A 120 15.01 -7.83 -11.06
C LYS A 120 14.33 -7.89 -12.41
N GLY A 121 13.83 -6.76 -12.82
CA GLY A 121 13.27 -6.53 -14.14
C GLY A 121 12.37 -5.31 -14.09
N ASP A 122 12.97 -4.12 -14.03
CA ASP A 122 12.28 -2.82 -14.07
C ASP A 122 11.52 -2.56 -15.39
N ALA A 123 11.08 -3.61 -16.07
CA ALA A 123 10.31 -3.50 -17.30
C ALA A 123 8.83 -3.21 -17.07
N ASP A 124 8.28 -3.51 -15.88
CA ASP A 124 6.88 -3.28 -15.58
C ASP A 124 6.65 -2.05 -14.66
N ALA A 125 7.71 -1.37 -14.25
CA ALA A 125 7.65 -0.16 -13.39
C ALA A 125 7.26 1.11 -14.15
N LYS A 126 7.13 1.05 -15.48
CA LYS A 126 6.90 2.24 -16.33
C LYS A 126 5.44 2.68 -16.48
N ALA A 127 4.51 2.07 -15.74
CA ALA A 127 3.09 2.42 -15.84
C ALA A 127 2.48 2.99 -14.55
N SER A 128 3.27 3.29 -13.52
CA SER A 128 2.75 3.81 -12.24
C SER A 128 3.48 5.02 -11.66
N ASP A 129 4.52 5.56 -12.33
CA ASP A 129 5.35 6.63 -11.76
C ASP A 129 5.15 8.04 -12.36
N GLU A 130 4.09 8.28 -13.12
CA GLU A 130 3.80 9.66 -13.54
C GLU A 130 3.21 10.55 -12.42
N ASN A 131 2.97 10.00 -11.23
CA ASN A 131 2.44 10.78 -10.10
C ASN A 131 3.46 11.00 -8.96
N SER A 132 4.71 10.55 -9.12
CA SER A 132 5.77 10.74 -8.12
C SER A 132 6.54 12.06 -8.24
N VAL A 133 6.36 12.78 -9.35
CA VAL A 133 7.09 14.04 -9.60
C VAL A 133 6.56 15.19 -8.72
N VAL A 134 5.33 15.09 -8.24
CA VAL A 134 4.72 16.15 -7.42
C VAL A 134 5.20 16.12 -5.97
N GLY A 135 5.59 14.96 -5.44
CA GLY A 135 6.10 14.81 -4.07
C GLY A 135 7.44 15.49 -3.83
N ASN A 136 8.37 15.36 -4.78
CA ASN A 136 9.71 15.92 -4.64
C ASN A 136 9.77 17.45 -4.78
N VAL A 137 8.80 18.05 -5.45
CA VAL A 137 8.72 19.52 -5.59
C VAL A 137 8.24 20.16 -4.29
N VAL A 138 7.34 19.51 -3.55
CA VAL A 138 6.80 20.00 -2.28
C VAL A 138 7.88 20.02 -1.19
N ASP A 139 8.72 18.97 -1.13
CA ASP A 139 9.82 18.90 -0.15
C ASP A 139 10.92 19.93 -0.43
N THR A 140 11.25 20.16 -1.71
CA THR A 140 12.25 21.16 -2.10
C THR A 140 11.77 22.58 -1.82
N VAL A 141 10.48 22.87 -2.05
CA VAL A 141 9.89 24.19 -1.76
C VAL A 141 9.76 24.39 -0.24
N SER A 142 9.46 23.35 0.53
CA SER A 142 9.32 23.42 1.98
C SER A 142 10.67 23.72 2.65
N THR A 143 11.76 23.16 2.13
CA THR A 143 13.12 23.41 2.62
C THR A 143 13.57 24.84 2.26
N ALA A 144 13.30 25.30 1.04
CA ALA A 144 13.62 26.66 0.61
C ALA A 144 12.87 27.75 1.37
N ILE A 145 11.63 27.49 1.77
CA ILE A 145 10.82 28.40 2.60
C ILE A 145 11.38 28.48 4.02
N LYS A 146 11.92 27.38 4.56
CA LYS A 146 12.51 27.33 5.89
C LYS A 146 13.82 28.15 5.95
N ASP A 147 14.65 28.03 4.93
CA ASP A 147 15.92 28.77 4.84
C ASP A 147 15.70 30.27 4.68
N VAL A 148 14.64 30.68 3.96
CA VAL A 148 14.28 32.11 3.85
C VAL A 148 13.68 32.64 5.15
N ALA A 149 12.89 31.85 5.87
CA ALA A 149 12.31 32.25 7.15
C ALA A 149 13.38 32.43 8.24
N GLU A 150 14.43 31.61 8.24
CA GLU A 150 15.57 31.72 9.18
C GLU A 150 16.43 32.94 8.88
N SER A 151 16.69 33.26 7.61
CA SER A 151 17.47 34.43 7.22
C SER A 151 16.75 35.76 7.48
N VAL A 152 15.41 35.79 7.44
CA VAL A 152 14.59 36.96 7.78
C VAL A 152 14.46 37.11 9.30
N GLY A 153 14.46 36.01 10.07
CA GLY A 153 14.46 36.03 11.54
C GLY A 153 15.68 36.70 12.14
N ASP A 154 16.86 36.44 11.60
CA ASP A 154 18.12 37.05 12.08
C ASP A 154 18.24 38.55 11.75
N ALA A 155 17.61 38.99 10.65
CA ALA A 155 17.56 40.39 10.27
C ALA A 155 16.67 41.24 11.20
N ILE A 156 15.59 40.66 11.71
CA ILE A 156 14.62 41.30 12.61
C ILE A 156 15.17 41.38 14.04
N THR A 157 15.94 40.39 14.51
CA THR A 157 16.52 40.38 15.83
C THR A 157 17.62 41.45 15.99
N ASN A 158 18.31 41.78 14.91
CA ASN A 158 19.33 42.86 14.92
C ASN A 158 18.74 44.26 14.85
N LEU A 159 17.47 44.43 14.47
CA LEU A 159 16.82 45.75 14.44
C LEU A 159 16.09 46.11 15.74
N VAL A 160 15.81 45.15 16.63
CA VAL A 160 15.03 45.36 17.87
C VAL A 160 15.92 45.55 19.11
N SER A 161 17.22 45.33 19.03
CA SER A 161 18.14 45.50 20.17
C SER A 161 18.65 46.94 20.40
N GLY A 162 17.93 47.94 19.93
CA GLY A 162 18.24 49.35 20.22
C GLY A 162 17.01 50.10 20.63
N ASP A 163 16.58 50.00 21.84
CA ASP A 163 16.29 51.09 22.77
C ASP A 163 15.69 50.60 24.09
N LYS A 164 16.05 51.32 25.15
CA LYS A 164 15.79 51.06 26.54
C LYS A 164 14.40 51.50 27.00
N GLY A 165 13.87 50.81 28.02
CA GLY A 165 13.18 51.48 29.12
C GLY A 165 11.70 51.20 29.29
N GLY A 166 11.30 50.72 30.48
CA GLY A 166 9.95 50.85 31.01
C GLY A 166 9.31 49.57 31.52
N GLU A 167 9.56 49.23 32.67
CA GLU A 167 8.87 48.93 33.94
C GLU A 167 7.36 48.65 33.86
N THR A 168 7.01 47.64 34.63
CA THR A 168 5.82 47.39 35.45
C THR A 168 4.78 46.36 34.99
N THR A 169 4.64 45.47 35.95
CA THR A 169 3.48 44.83 36.65
C THR A 169 2.91 43.51 36.09
N GLU A 170 3.23 42.56 36.86
CA GLU A 170 2.42 41.50 37.52
C GLU A 170 0.93 41.42 37.14
N LYS A 171 0.52 40.23 36.67
CA LYS A 171 -0.69 39.53 37.18
C LYS A 171 -0.79 38.09 36.74
N LYS A 172 -0.59 37.22 37.70
CA LYS A 172 -1.11 35.84 37.73
C LYS A 172 -2.59 35.87 38.00
N PRO A 173 -3.42 35.03 37.39
CA PRO A 173 -4.23 34.17 38.27
C PRO A 173 -4.53 32.75 37.79
N LYS A 174 -4.44 31.88 38.75
CA LYS A 174 -5.44 30.93 39.29
C LYS A 174 -5.84 29.73 38.43
N ALA A 175 -5.41 28.62 39.01
CA ALA A 175 -5.96 27.29 38.90
C ALA A 175 -7.45 27.20 39.32
N LYS A 176 -8.22 26.33 38.69
CA LYS A 176 -9.41 25.63 39.22
C LYS A 176 -9.41 24.24 38.60
N ARG A 177 -9.09 23.23 39.32
CA ARG A 177 -9.78 22.40 40.33
C ARG A 177 -10.88 21.52 39.73
N THR A 178 -10.52 20.26 39.55
CA THR A 178 -11.17 18.98 39.82
C THR A 178 -12.69 18.96 40.03
N LYS A 179 -13.37 18.03 39.35
CA LYS A 179 -14.36 17.19 40.03
C LYS A 179 -14.38 15.78 39.44
N LYS A 180 -14.18 14.87 40.36
CA LYS A 180 -14.30 13.43 40.34
C LYS A 180 -15.76 13.16 40.65
N GLU A 181 -16.45 12.35 39.92
CA GLU A 181 -17.63 11.65 40.41
C GLU A 181 -17.64 10.21 39.91
N THR A 182 -17.44 9.35 40.84
CA THR A 182 -17.76 7.94 40.91
C THR A 182 -19.26 7.75 40.86
N ASN A 183 -19.76 6.78 40.14
CA ASN A 183 -20.96 6.05 40.54
C ASN A 183 -20.83 4.57 40.19
N GLU A 184 -20.79 3.79 41.28
CA GLU A 184 -21.16 2.39 41.36
C GLU A 184 -22.70 2.30 41.20
N ASN A 185 -23.17 1.28 40.64
CA ASN A 185 -24.20 0.35 41.06
C ASN A 185 -24.91 -0.33 39.90
N GLU A 186 -24.98 -1.55 40.07
CA GLU A 186 -25.83 -2.75 39.96
C GLU A 186 -25.75 -3.48 38.66
#